data_3fcf7b48e7038ed9fc88d738cb466a5b
#
_entry.id   3fcf7b48e7038ed9fc88d738cb466a5b
#
_cell.length_a   1.000
_cell.length_b   1.000
_cell.length_c   1.000
_cell.angle_alpha   90.00
_cell.angle_beta   90.00
_cell.angle_gamma   90.00
#
_symmetry.space_group_name_H-M   'P 1'
#
loop_
_entity.id
_entity.type
_entity.pdbx_description
1 polymer ?
#
loop_
_entity_poly.entity_id
_entity_poly.type
_entity_poly.pdbx_seq_one_letter_code
_entity_poly.pdbx_strand_id
1 'polypeptide(L)'
;GPCYALLRPEFRTKRLWLEQHPKTYNQEKLRILVNLGGVDKDNLTGTVLETLSNSPQEKHLSVTVVMGVNAPWKESVLQQAKKLPFSINILINANNMADLMAEHDLAIGAAGSTAWERCCLGLPTIMICMADNQKMIAKYLHDLGVAISLDQAEIHEKLLWALQQFDQEQLQLMHQKALSITDGIGVDLLLQTIFSEEFKEC
;
A
#
# COMPACT_ATOMS: atom_id res chain seq x y z
N GLY A 1 -6.50 14.81 -11.29
CA GLY A 1 -6.66 14.42 -9.89
C GLY A 1 -6.73 12.90 -9.75
N PRO A 2 -6.94 12.36 -8.55
CA PRO A 2 -6.90 10.91 -8.30
C PRO A 2 -7.97 10.10 -9.08
N CYS A 3 -9.09 10.72 -9.44
CA CYS A 3 -10.11 10.08 -10.29
C CYS A 3 -9.59 9.70 -11.68
N TYR A 4 -8.53 10.36 -12.17
CA TYR A 4 -7.85 10.03 -13.44
C TYR A 4 -6.63 9.12 -13.22
N ALA A 5 -6.48 8.48 -12.09
CA ALA A 5 -5.38 7.55 -11.83
C ALA A 5 -5.42 6.40 -12.86
N LEU A 6 -4.30 6.21 -13.58
CA LEU A 6 -4.17 5.18 -14.60
C LEU A 6 -3.85 3.85 -13.92
N LEU A 7 -4.89 3.14 -13.54
CA LEU A 7 -4.78 1.83 -12.89
C LEU A 7 -4.94 0.71 -13.93
N ARG A 8 -4.28 -0.42 -13.65
CA ARG A 8 -4.47 -1.65 -14.44
C ARG A 8 -5.88 -2.19 -14.23
N PRO A 9 -6.50 -2.84 -15.25
CA PRO A 9 -7.90 -3.29 -15.18
C PRO A 9 -8.23 -4.22 -14.00
N GLU A 10 -7.24 -5.02 -13.54
CA GLU A 10 -7.43 -5.93 -12.41
C GLU A 10 -7.80 -5.20 -11.11
N PHE A 11 -7.38 -3.94 -10.90
CA PHE A 11 -7.76 -3.17 -9.72
C PHE A 11 -9.25 -2.82 -9.74
N ARG A 12 -9.79 -2.40 -10.87
CA ARG A 12 -11.23 -2.16 -11.03
C ARG A 12 -12.03 -3.44 -10.81
N THR A 13 -11.61 -4.53 -11.41
CA THR A 13 -12.26 -5.84 -11.25
C THR A 13 -12.27 -6.29 -9.79
N LYS A 14 -11.14 -6.18 -9.10
CA LYS A 14 -11.02 -6.55 -7.68
C LYS A 14 -11.83 -5.62 -6.78
N ARG A 15 -11.90 -4.33 -7.09
CA ARG A 15 -12.76 -3.37 -6.40
C ARG A 15 -14.23 -3.80 -6.43
N LEU A 16 -14.77 -4.10 -7.61
CA LEU A 16 -16.16 -4.55 -7.78
C LEU A 16 -16.43 -5.85 -7.02
N TRP A 17 -15.45 -6.73 -6.96
CA TRP A 17 -15.56 -7.96 -6.17
C TRP A 17 -15.62 -7.64 -4.66
N LEU A 18 -14.79 -6.72 -4.15
CA LEU A 18 -14.79 -6.30 -2.74
C LEU A 18 -16.09 -5.61 -2.33
N GLU A 19 -16.77 -4.89 -3.23
CA GLU A 19 -18.08 -4.29 -2.97
C GLU A 19 -19.15 -5.35 -2.67
N GLN A 20 -19.03 -6.53 -3.27
CA GLN A 20 -19.92 -7.69 -3.02
C GLN A 20 -19.45 -8.57 -1.86
N HIS A 21 -18.17 -8.48 -1.48
CA HIS A 21 -17.53 -9.26 -0.44
C HIS A 21 -16.78 -8.33 0.54
N PRO A 22 -17.53 -7.61 1.41
CA PRO A 22 -16.93 -6.61 2.29
C PRO A 22 -15.83 -7.19 3.16
N LYS A 23 -14.76 -6.45 3.31
CA LYS A 23 -13.59 -6.83 4.09
C LYS A 23 -13.94 -6.86 5.57
N THR A 24 -13.54 -7.94 6.25
CA THR A 24 -13.58 -8.07 7.71
C THR A 24 -12.16 -8.08 8.25
N TYR A 25 -11.92 -7.29 9.30
CA TYR A 25 -10.62 -7.22 9.96
C TYR A 25 -10.56 -8.24 11.09
N ASN A 26 -9.53 -9.11 11.08
CA ASN A 26 -9.34 -10.13 12.11
C ASN A 26 -8.57 -9.54 13.30
N GLN A 27 -9.06 -9.79 14.53
CA GLN A 27 -8.38 -9.36 15.75
C GLN A 27 -7.14 -10.19 16.10
N GLU A 28 -7.07 -11.45 15.63
CA GLU A 28 -6.00 -12.37 16.01
C GLU A 28 -4.70 -12.10 15.26
N LYS A 29 -4.79 -11.66 14.00
CA LYS A 29 -3.61 -11.40 13.16
C LYS A 29 -3.82 -10.17 12.28
N LEU A 30 -2.88 -9.25 12.31
CA LEU A 30 -2.79 -8.13 11.38
C LEU A 30 -1.95 -8.54 10.16
N ARG A 31 -2.60 -8.59 8.98
CA ARG A 31 -1.96 -8.94 7.71
C ARG A 31 -1.40 -7.68 7.07
N ILE A 32 -0.08 -7.57 7.03
CA ILE A 32 0.62 -6.39 6.52
C ILE A 32 1.27 -6.69 5.17
N LEU A 33 0.97 -5.88 4.16
CA LEU A 33 1.64 -5.90 2.86
C LEU A 33 2.75 -4.84 2.84
N VAL A 34 4.00 -5.25 2.68
CA VAL A 34 5.15 -4.36 2.54
C VAL A 34 5.55 -4.28 1.07
N ASN A 35 5.48 -3.08 0.46
CA ASN A 35 5.92 -2.83 -0.90
C ASN A 35 6.50 -1.42 -1.04
N LEU A 36 7.82 -1.31 -1.06
CA LEU A 36 8.57 -0.05 -1.12
C LEU A 36 9.16 0.22 -2.52
N GLY A 37 8.44 -0.26 -3.54
CA GLY A 37 8.83 -0.09 -4.93
C GLY A 37 9.67 -1.25 -5.49
N GLY A 38 9.92 -1.20 -6.79
CA GLY A 38 10.57 -2.31 -7.50
C GLY A 38 12.08 -2.42 -7.26
N VAL A 39 12.73 -1.33 -6.84
CA VAL A 39 14.19 -1.29 -6.67
C VAL A 39 14.60 -1.24 -5.20
N ASP A 40 13.95 -0.40 -4.38
CA ASP A 40 14.28 -0.21 -2.94
C ASP A 40 15.80 -0.14 -2.68
N LYS A 41 16.46 0.84 -3.32
CA LYS A 41 17.94 0.91 -3.34
C LYS A 41 18.57 1.10 -1.96
N ASP A 42 17.83 1.73 -1.02
CA ASP A 42 18.30 2.07 0.32
C ASP A 42 17.91 1.01 1.38
N ASN A 43 17.39 -0.16 0.94
CA ASN A 43 16.95 -1.26 1.81
C ASN A 43 15.94 -0.86 2.89
N LEU A 44 14.99 -0.01 2.54
CA LEU A 44 13.95 0.39 3.48
C LEU A 44 13.05 -0.79 3.87
N THR A 45 12.92 -1.79 2.99
CA THR A 45 12.25 -3.06 3.31
C THR A 45 12.92 -3.74 4.51
N GLY A 46 14.24 -3.86 4.50
CA GLY A 46 15.01 -4.42 5.63
C GLY A 46 14.81 -3.62 6.91
N THR A 47 14.84 -2.28 6.82
CA THR A 47 14.60 -1.37 7.94
C THR A 47 13.19 -1.52 8.53
N VAL A 48 12.17 -1.62 7.68
CA VAL A 48 10.77 -1.86 8.10
C VAL A 48 10.66 -3.20 8.84
N LEU A 49 11.23 -4.26 8.29
CA LEU A 49 11.17 -5.60 8.90
C LEU A 49 11.88 -5.65 10.25
N GLU A 50 13.05 -5.02 10.37
CA GLU A 50 13.77 -4.88 11.63
C GLU A 50 12.93 -4.12 12.67
N THR A 51 12.33 -3.00 12.27
CA THR A 51 11.48 -2.21 13.17
C THR A 51 10.26 -3.00 13.62
N LEU A 52 9.58 -3.72 12.70
CA LEU A 52 8.44 -4.57 13.04
C LEU A 52 8.81 -5.72 14.00
N SER A 53 10.03 -6.23 13.95
CA SER A 53 10.49 -7.28 14.87
C SER A 53 10.62 -6.82 16.32
N ASN A 54 10.67 -5.51 16.56
CA ASN A 54 10.68 -4.89 17.89
C ASN A 54 9.25 -4.52 18.36
N SER A 55 8.22 -4.87 17.60
CA SER A 55 6.84 -4.59 18.00
C SER A 55 6.43 -5.43 19.20
N PRO A 56 5.75 -4.84 20.22
CA PRO A 56 5.14 -5.62 21.30
C PRO A 56 4.10 -6.65 20.81
N GLN A 57 3.58 -6.46 19.59
CA GLN A 57 2.55 -7.29 18.96
C GLN A 57 3.13 -8.21 17.87
N GLU A 58 4.43 -8.43 17.83
CA GLU A 58 5.12 -9.15 16.76
C GLU A 58 4.48 -10.51 16.42
N LYS A 59 4.04 -11.28 17.44
CA LYS A 59 3.43 -12.61 17.27
C LYS A 59 2.08 -12.58 16.57
N HIS A 60 1.43 -11.42 16.54
CA HIS A 60 0.15 -11.19 15.87
C HIS A 60 0.32 -10.62 14.45
N LEU A 61 1.55 -10.43 13.98
CA LEU A 61 1.82 -9.95 12.64
C LEU A 61 1.91 -11.13 11.64
N SER A 62 1.34 -10.89 10.46
CA SER A 62 1.55 -11.73 9.27
C SER A 62 1.97 -10.81 8.13
N VAL A 63 3.22 -10.88 7.72
CA VAL A 63 3.81 -9.92 6.79
C VAL A 63 4.03 -10.57 5.43
N THR A 64 3.54 -9.94 4.37
CA THR A 64 3.92 -10.27 2.99
C THR A 64 4.75 -9.13 2.42
N VAL A 65 5.94 -9.44 1.93
CA VAL A 65 6.83 -8.48 1.29
C VAL A 65 6.82 -8.72 -0.21
N VAL A 66 6.66 -7.66 -0.99
CA VAL A 66 6.78 -7.70 -2.45
C VAL A 66 7.99 -6.87 -2.88
N MET A 67 8.95 -7.52 -3.54
CA MET A 67 10.16 -6.89 -4.08
C MET A 67 10.25 -7.09 -5.59
N GLY A 68 10.90 -6.17 -6.28
CA GLY A 68 11.20 -6.32 -7.70
C GLY A 68 12.32 -7.31 -7.97
N VAL A 69 12.36 -7.85 -9.17
CA VAL A 69 13.40 -8.79 -9.62
C VAL A 69 14.81 -8.19 -9.54
N ASN A 70 14.94 -6.88 -9.74
CA ASN A 70 16.19 -6.13 -9.72
C ASN A 70 16.47 -5.45 -8.37
N ALA A 71 15.71 -5.76 -7.30
CA ALA A 71 15.99 -5.20 -5.98
C ALA A 71 17.35 -5.69 -5.46
N PRO A 72 18.30 -4.79 -5.16
CA PRO A 72 19.67 -5.17 -4.82
C PRO A 72 19.77 -5.93 -3.48
N TRP A 73 18.81 -5.71 -2.58
CA TRP A 73 18.80 -6.24 -1.22
C TRP A 73 18.01 -7.53 -1.02
N LYS A 74 17.42 -8.11 -2.09
CA LYS A 74 16.53 -9.28 -1.97
C LYS A 74 17.17 -10.44 -1.21
N GLU A 75 18.43 -10.78 -1.46
CA GLU A 75 19.11 -11.86 -0.75
C GLU A 75 19.29 -11.54 0.74
N SER A 76 19.66 -10.31 1.07
CA SER A 76 19.75 -9.83 2.46
C SER A 76 18.42 -9.91 3.18
N VAL A 77 17.34 -9.44 2.54
CA VAL A 77 15.97 -9.48 3.08
C VAL A 77 15.50 -10.94 3.28
N LEU A 78 15.79 -11.84 2.33
CA LEU A 78 15.51 -13.27 2.45
C LEU A 78 16.22 -13.92 3.64
N GLN A 79 17.48 -13.55 3.91
CA GLN A 79 18.23 -14.05 5.07
C GLN A 79 17.70 -13.45 6.39
N GLN A 80 17.36 -12.15 6.39
CA GLN A 80 16.75 -11.49 7.54
C GLN A 80 15.42 -12.14 7.92
N ALA A 81 14.57 -12.44 6.93
CA ALA A 81 13.25 -13.05 7.12
C ALA A 81 13.29 -14.35 7.93
N LYS A 82 14.35 -15.17 7.78
CA LYS A 82 14.52 -16.43 8.52
C LYS A 82 14.64 -16.26 10.02
N LYS A 83 14.94 -15.05 10.49
CA LYS A 83 15.24 -14.74 11.91
C LYS A 83 14.12 -13.93 12.56
N LEU A 84 13.08 -13.54 11.80
CA LEU A 84 12.00 -12.70 12.31
C LEU A 84 11.02 -13.49 13.18
N PRO A 85 10.45 -12.89 14.23
CA PRO A 85 9.58 -13.56 15.20
C PRO A 85 8.13 -13.74 14.71
N PHE A 86 7.77 -13.19 13.54
CA PHE A 86 6.42 -13.23 12.97
C PHE A 86 6.37 -14.06 11.67
N SER A 87 5.15 -14.40 11.25
CA SER A 87 4.92 -15.05 9.96
C SER A 87 5.28 -14.12 8.81
N ILE A 88 6.18 -14.55 7.92
CA ILE A 88 6.61 -13.74 6.78
C ILE A 88 6.61 -14.55 5.48
N ASN A 89 6.13 -13.92 4.41
CA ASN A 89 6.19 -14.40 3.04
C ASN A 89 6.87 -13.35 2.16
N ILE A 90 7.86 -13.76 1.35
CA ILE A 90 8.55 -12.84 0.43
C ILE A 90 8.28 -13.26 -1.00
N LEU A 91 7.70 -12.36 -1.75
CA LEU A 91 7.35 -12.52 -3.16
C LEU A 91 8.25 -11.64 -4.03
N ILE A 92 8.93 -12.27 -4.98
CA ILE A 92 9.76 -11.56 -5.95
C ILE A 92 8.96 -11.42 -7.25
N ASN A 93 8.80 -10.17 -7.71
CA ASN A 93 8.11 -9.86 -8.96
C ASN A 93 6.65 -10.36 -9.01
N ALA A 94 5.87 -10.08 -7.96
CA ALA A 94 4.46 -10.45 -7.93
C ALA A 94 3.68 -9.74 -9.05
N ASN A 95 2.85 -10.49 -9.75
CA ASN A 95 1.98 -10.00 -10.83
C ASN A 95 0.50 -9.90 -10.43
N ASN A 96 0.15 -10.34 -9.22
CA ASN A 96 -1.20 -10.36 -8.66
C ASN A 96 -1.39 -9.32 -7.54
N MET A 97 -0.88 -8.10 -7.75
CA MET A 97 -0.90 -7.06 -6.70
C MET A 97 -2.30 -6.70 -6.22
N ALA A 98 -3.31 -6.75 -7.10
CA ALA A 98 -4.69 -6.47 -6.72
C ALA A 98 -5.23 -7.50 -5.71
N ASP A 99 -4.91 -8.79 -5.89
CA ASP A 99 -5.28 -9.84 -4.95
C ASP A 99 -4.55 -9.65 -3.62
N LEU A 100 -3.23 -9.46 -3.66
CA LEU A 100 -2.44 -9.22 -2.46
C LEU A 100 -2.97 -8.03 -1.66
N MET A 101 -3.25 -6.89 -2.31
CA MET A 101 -3.80 -5.72 -1.64
C MET A 101 -5.20 -5.97 -1.04
N ALA A 102 -6.03 -6.77 -1.72
CA ALA A 102 -7.36 -7.14 -1.21
C ALA A 102 -7.29 -8.07 0.00
N GLU A 103 -6.30 -8.95 0.08
CA GLU A 103 -6.13 -9.94 1.14
C GLU A 103 -5.51 -9.39 2.43
N HIS A 104 -4.82 -8.24 2.36
CA HIS A 104 -4.11 -7.66 3.51
C HIS A 104 -4.94 -6.56 4.20
N ASP A 105 -4.69 -6.35 5.48
CA ASP A 105 -5.43 -5.40 6.33
C ASP A 105 -4.80 -4.01 6.31
N LEU A 106 -3.48 -3.95 6.17
CA LEU A 106 -2.69 -2.74 6.20
C LEU A 106 -1.56 -2.85 5.18
N ALA A 107 -1.19 -1.75 4.53
CA ALA A 107 0.03 -1.66 3.74
C ALA A 107 1.08 -0.80 4.44
N ILE A 108 2.36 -1.16 4.27
CA ILE A 108 3.51 -0.28 4.45
C ILE A 108 4.13 -0.11 3.07
N GLY A 109 3.99 1.08 2.49
CA GLY A 109 4.32 1.26 1.08
C GLY A 109 4.84 2.63 0.71
N ALA A 110 5.54 2.73 -0.42
CA ALA A 110 6.02 4.00 -0.94
C ALA A 110 4.87 4.95 -1.34
N ALA A 111 5.10 6.25 -1.24
CA ALA A 111 4.17 7.30 -1.64
C ALA A 111 4.20 7.58 -3.15
N GLY A 112 4.33 6.54 -3.96
CA GLY A 112 4.33 6.61 -5.43
C GLY A 112 2.97 6.30 -6.05
N SER A 113 2.95 5.95 -7.35
CA SER A 113 1.73 5.64 -8.11
C SER A 113 0.90 4.49 -7.53
N THR A 114 1.56 3.52 -6.88
CA THR A 114 0.88 2.42 -6.17
C THR A 114 0.00 2.88 -5.01
N ALA A 115 0.13 4.14 -4.56
CA ALA A 115 -0.78 4.71 -3.58
C ALA A 115 -2.22 4.74 -4.10
N TRP A 116 -2.42 5.02 -5.38
CA TRP A 116 -3.74 5.01 -6.01
C TRP A 116 -4.31 3.60 -6.14
N GLU A 117 -3.46 2.59 -6.39
CA GLU A 117 -3.87 1.18 -6.38
C GLU A 117 -4.40 0.77 -5.00
N ARG A 118 -3.70 1.16 -3.92
CA ARG A 118 -4.15 0.92 -2.53
C ARG A 118 -5.45 1.66 -2.22
N CYS A 119 -5.58 2.91 -2.64
CA CYS A 119 -6.83 3.67 -2.49
C CYS A 119 -8.00 2.99 -3.20
N CYS A 120 -7.81 2.54 -4.45
CA CYS A 120 -8.83 1.86 -5.23
C CYS A 120 -9.40 0.63 -4.52
N LEU A 121 -8.58 -0.10 -3.78
CA LEU A 121 -8.98 -1.29 -3.03
C LEU A 121 -9.28 -1.03 -1.55
N GLY A 122 -9.26 0.24 -1.14
CA GLY A 122 -9.54 0.60 0.24
C GLY A 122 -8.52 0.05 1.25
N LEU A 123 -7.24 -0.09 0.86
CA LEU A 123 -6.21 -0.62 1.75
C LEU A 123 -5.59 0.49 2.61
N PRO A 124 -5.86 0.53 3.94
CA PRO A 124 -5.22 1.45 4.87
C PRO A 124 -3.70 1.37 4.73
N THR A 125 -3.01 2.51 4.86
CA THR A 125 -1.59 2.54 4.52
C THR A 125 -0.77 3.37 5.52
N ILE A 126 0.35 2.81 6.00
CA ILE A 126 1.50 3.59 6.47
C ILE A 126 2.35 3.87 5.24
N MET A 127 2.46 5.14 4.88
CA MET A 127 3.10 5.57 3.65
C MET A 127 4.50 6.09 3.95
N ILE A 128 5.51 5.50 3.31
CA ILE A 128 6.90 5.94 3.44
C ILE A 128 7.23 6.88 2.28
N CYS A 129 7.58 8.12 2.61
CA CYS A 129 8.03 9.11 1.66
C CYS A 129 9.53 8.92 1.41
N MET A 130 9.88 8.45 0.22
CA MET A 130 11.26 8.08 -0.16
C MET A 130 11.93 9.13 -1.05
N ALA A 131 11.18 10.08 -1.60
CA ALA A 131 11.69 11.09 -2.53
C ALA A 131 10.81 12.34 -2.53
N ASP A 132 11.39 13.48 -2.91
CA ASP A 132 10.70 14.78 -2.90
C ASP A 132 9.44 14.81 -3.77
N ASN A 133 9.44 14.15 -4.91
CA ASN A 133 8.27 14.07 -5.80
C ASN A 133 7.10 13.26 -5.21
N GLN A 134 7.32 12.54 -4.12
CA GLN A 134 6.30 11.78 -3.41
C GLN A 134 5.62 12.59 -2.29
N LYS A 135 6.24 13.67 -1.81
CA LYS A 135 5.75 14.47 -0.66
C LYS A 135 4.33 14.99 -0.86
N MET A 136 3.99 15.39 -2.09
CA MET A 136 2.66 15.93 -2.38
C MET A 136 1.58 14.87 -2.24
N ILE A 137 1.80 13.66 -2.76
CA ILE A 137 0.86 12.53 -2.64
C ILE A 137 0.76 12.10 -1.17
N ALA A 138 1.91 11.98 -0.49
CA ALA A 138 1.98 11.59 0.91
C ALA A 138 1.18 12.54 1.80
N LYS A 139 1.42 13.86 1.65
CA LYS A 139 0.69 14.90 2.39
C LYS A 139 -0.81 14.87 2.07
N TYR A 140 -1.19 14.81 0.80
CA TYR A 140 -2.59 14.78 0.38
C TYR A 140 -3.37 13.63 1.02
N LEU A 141 -2.85 12.41 0.94
CA LEU A 141 -3.52 11.23 1.51
C LEU A 141 -3.49 11.21 3.05
N HIS A 142 -2.46 11.80 3.66
CA HIS A 142 -2.38 11.99 5.10
C HIS A 142 -3.45 12.97 5.59
N ASP A 143 -3.58 14.13 4.96
CA ASP A 143 -4.54 15.18 5.33
C ASP A 143 -6.00 14.69 5.20
N LEU A 144 -6.28 13.80 4.25
CA LEU A 144 -7.58 13.14 4.10
C LEU A 144 -7.82 11.99 5.08
N GLY A 145 -6.83 11.63 5.88
CA GLY A 145 -6.89 10.50 6.80
C GLY A 145 -7.03 9.15 6.10
N VAL A 146 -6.45 9.02 4.90
CA VAL A 146 -6.37 7.78 4.11
C VAL A 146 -5.09 7.02 4.40
N ALA A 147 -4.04 7.73 4.83
CA ALA A 147 -2.75 7.14 5.16
C ALA A 147 -2.11 7.87 6.35
N ILE A 148 -1.23 7.18 7.08
CA ILE A 148 -0.25 7.81 7.97
C ILE A 148 1.04 7.95 7.18
N SER A 149 1.53 9.18 6.99
CA SER A 149 2.76 9.42 6.23
C SER A 149 3.96 9.58 7.16
N LEU A 150 5.05 8.90 6.84
CA LEU A 150 6.35 8.99 7.51
C LEU A 150 7.43 9.30 6.49
N ASP A 151 8.41 10.10 6.86
CA ASP A 151 9.65 10.18 6.09
C ASP A 151 10.51 8.93 6.32
N GLN A 152 11.31 8.56 5.32
CA GLN A 152 12.18 7.38 5.43
C GLN A 152 13.11 7.41 6.65
N ALA A 153 13.57 8.60 7.06
CA ALA A 153 14.40 8.77 8.24
C ALA A 153 13.67 8.50 9.57
N GLU A 154 12.34 8.53 9.56
CA GLU A 154 11.49 8.38 10.74
C GLU A 154 11.04 6.93 11.00
N ILE A 155 11.40 5.98 10.12
CA ILE A 155 10.91 4.59 10.19
C ILE A 155 11.20 4.00 11.59
N HIS A 156 12.45 4.07 12.06
CA HIS A 156 12.83 3.48 13.35
C HIS A 156 12.09 4.10 14.54
N GLU A 157 11.80 5.39 14.49
CA GLU A 157 11.21 6.12 15.61
C GLU A 157 9.68 6.07 15.60
N LYS A 158 9.07 6.17 14.41
CA LYS A 158 7.63 6.43 14.29
C LYS A 158 6.82 5.26 13.73
N LEU A 159 7.43 4.26 13.08
CA LEU A 159 6.68 3.16 12.48
C LEU A 159 5.87 2.37 13.51
N LEU A 160 6.45 2.04 14.66
CA LEU A 160 5.73 1.31 15.71
C LEU A 160 4.61 2.14 16.33
N TRP A 161 4.85 3.45 16.52
CA TRP A 161 3.78 4.36 16.93
C TRP A 161 2.64 4.40 15.90
N ALA A 162 2.98 4.53 14.61
CA ALA A 162 1.99 4.53 13.54
C ALA A 162 1.21 3.22 13.50
N LEU A 163 1.88 2.08 13.69
CA LEU A 163 1.23 0.76 13.73
C LEU A 163 0.21 0.66 14.86
N GLN A 164 0.49 1.25 16.03
CA GLN A 164 -0.40 1.24 17.19
C GLN A 164 -1.68 2.07 17.00
N GLN A 165 -1.74 2.93 15.97
CA GLN A 165 -2.95 3.70 15.64
C GLN A 165 -4.02 2.85 14.93
N PHE A 166 -3.68 1.62 14.50
CA PHE A 166 -4.57 0.77 13.72
C PHE A 166 -5.26 -0.28 14.59
N ASP A 167 -6.33 0.12 15.24
CA ASP A 167 -7.36 -0.80 15.72
C ASP A 167 -8.38 -1.12 14.60
N GLN A 168 -9.38 -1.94 14.87
CA GLN A 168 -10.37 -2.33 13.89
C GLN A 168 -11.21 -1.16 13.39
N GLU A 169 -11.56 -0.23 14.27
CA GLU A 169 -12.38 0.94 13.93
C GLU A 169 -11.60 1.86 13.00
N GLN A 170 -10.34 2.12 13.33
CA GLN A 170 -9.46 2.94 12.50
C GLN A 170 -9.18 2.29 11.14
N LEU A 171 -8.94 0.98 11.07
CA LEU A 171 -8.79 0.25 9.81
C LEU A 171 -10.06 0.39 8.95
N GLN A 172 -11.24 0.21 9.53
CA GLN A 172 -12.51 0.35 8.81
C GLN A 172 -12.75 1.79 8.33
N LEU A 173 -12.46 2.78 9.17
CA LEU A 173 -12.59 4.19 8.80
C LEU A 173 -11.67 4.57 7.64
N MET A 174 -10.40 4.18 7.72
CA MET A 174 -9.42 4.46 6.66
C MET A 174 -9.75 3.71 5.38
N HIS A 175 -10.25 2.48 5.48
CA HIS A 175 -10.76 1.72 4.34
C HIS A 175 -11.83 2.49 3.57
N GLN A 176 -12.86 2.97 4.27
CA GLN A 176 -13.95 3.73 3.65
C GLN A 176 -13.46 5.03 3.01
N LYS A 177 -12.58 5.77 3.70
CA LYS A 177 -11.97 6.99 3.16
C LYS A 177 -11.12 6.69 1.92
N ALA A 178 -10.31 5.65 1.93
CA ALA A 178 -9.48 5.26 0.79
C ALA A 178 -10.34 4.93 -0.45
N LEU A 179 -11.43 4.20 -0.26
CA LEU A 179 -12.38 3.87 -1.32
C LEU A 179 -13.02 5.10 -1.98
N SER A 180 -13.09 6.25 -1.31
CA SER A 180 -13.64 7.49 -1.87
C SER A 180 -12.66 8.26 -2.77
N ILE A 181 -11.37 7.87 -2.81
CA ILE A 181 -10.32 8.59 -3.53
C ILE A 181 -10.35 8.29 -5.04
N THR A 182 -10.49 7.02 -5.41
CA THR A 182 -10.57 6.58 -6.81
C THR A 182 -11.29 5.24 -6.90
N ASP A 183 -12.06 5.07 -7.95
CA ASP A 183 -12.82 3.85 -8.22
C ASP A 183 -12.20 2.98 -9.32
N GLY A 184 -11.08 3.42 -9.90
CA GLY A 184 -10.32 2.69 -10.89
C GLY A 184 -10.78 2.87 -12.34
N ILE A 185 -11.69 3.84 -12.63
CA ILE A 185 -12.15 4.16 -14.00
C ILE A 185 -11.34 5.27 -14.68
N GLY A 186 -10.20 5.66 -14.11
CA GLY A 186 -9.43 6.82 -14.58
C GLY A 186 -9.01 6.74 -16.05
N VAL A 187 -8.73 5.54 -16.56
CA VAL A 187 -8.44 5.33 -17.99
C VAL A 187 -9.66 5.65 -18.86
N ASP A 188 -10.84 5.15 -18.47
CA ASP A 188 -12.08 5.38 -19.21
C ASP A 188 -12.45 6.86 -19.24
N LEU A 189 -12.33 7.54 -18.09
CA LEU A 189 -12.56 8.99 -18.00
C LEU A 189 -11.60 9.79 -18.89
N LEU A 190 -10.33 9.40 -18.95
CA LEU A 190 -9.35 10.04 -19.82
C LEU A 190 -9.70 9.86 -21.29
N LEU A 191 -10.02 8.63 -21.70
CA LEU A 191 -10.43 8.33 -23.08
C LEU A 191 -11.70 9.11 -23.47
N GLN A 192 -12.72 9.13 -22.60
CA GLN A 192 -13.92 9.94 -22.85
C GLN A 192 -13.59 11.43 -23.03
N THR A 193 -12.68 11.97 -22.22
CA THR A 193 -12.28 13.39 -22.35
C THR A 193 -11.61 13.66 -23.68
N ILE A 194 -10.65 12.82 -24.09
CA ILE A 194 -9.91 12.99 -25.36
C ILE A 194 -10.88 12.87 -26.55
N PHE A 195 -11.67 11.82 -26.62
CA PHE A 195 -12.56 11.61 -27.77
C PHE A 195 -13.77 12.54 -27.82
N SER A 196 -14.20 13.13 -26.67
CA SER A 196 -15.26 14.15 -26.68
C SER A 196 -14.80 15.50 -27.20
N GLU A 197 -13.49 15.80 -27.19
CA GLU A 197 -12.91 17.01 -27.76
C GLU A 197 -12.71 16.90 -29.27
N GLU A 198 -12.37 15.71 -29.80
CA GLU A 198 -12.23 15.47 -31.23
C GLU A 198 -13.54 15.65 -32.03
N PHE A 199 -14.70 15.47 -31.40
CA PHE A 199 -16.02 15.66 -32.06
C PHE A 199 -16.54 17.10 -32.01
N LYS A 200 -15.82 18.05 -31.38
CA LYS A 200 -16.23 19.48 -31.35
C LYS A 200 -15.62 20.32 -32.46
N GLU A 201 -14.69 19.78 -33.23
CA GLU A 201 -14.04 20.47 -34.37
C GLU A 201 -14.50 19.96 -35.76
N CYS A 202 -15.63 19.26 -35.88
CA CYS A 202 -16.23 18.86 -37.15
C CYS A 202 -17.55 19.58 -37.42
#